data_217c274b10f494ac571f03e6be193100
#
_entry.id   217c274b10f494ac571f03e6be193100
#
_cell.length_a   1.000
_cell.length_b   1.000
_cell.length_c   1.000
_cell.angle_alpha   90.00
_cell.angle_beta   90.00
_cell.angle_gamma   90.00
#
_symmetry.space_group_name_H-M   'P 1'
#
loop_
_entity.id
_entity.type
_entity.pdbx_description
1 polymer ?
#
loop_
_entity_poly.entity_id
_entity_poly.type
_entity_poly.pdbx_seq_one_letter_code
_entity_poly.pdbx_strand_id
1 'polypeptide(L)'
;MRRKKSFAVCFATAACCVFMAGHISAREVVDSNFGWKFHRADGDPAVFSATSFDDRKWRVLDLPHDYQIEQPWAEPTDEQKRREKKQQPFVARGFKELSVGWYRKDLKIDPDWKGKRVLLDVGGIMYVGDVWLNGKKVGSNEYGYLGGEYDLTEHLDWGGRNVVAIRADNTLHSRWYTGGGLYRKVHLVVKEPVSIARHGVFVSTPEITGRQASVKVQVELDNLSGKTRQVTLAIRLLSPAGKPVAKGKAGMQVKGISATSTMMLNVSEPQLWSTETPNLYTAEVTVKDAGNVLDRISERFGIRTVEWKPEQ
;
A
#
# COMPACT_ATOMS: atom_id res chain seq x y z
N MET A 1 -76.03 -19.29 -36.11
CA MET A 1 -75.05 -18.21 -36.24
C MET A 1 -74.50 -17.87 -34.83
N ARG A 2 -73.32 -18.36 -34.49
CA ARG A 2 -72.61 -18.03 -33.17
C ARG A 2 -71.43 -17.15 -33.49
N ARG A 3 -71.45 -15.89 -33.00
CA ARG A 3 -70.34 -14.97 -33.13
C ARG A 3 -69.28 -15.29 -32.04
N LYS A 4 -68.09 -15.61 -32.49
CA LYS A 4 -66.91 -15.70 -31.60
C LYS A 4 -66.36 -14.29 -31.31
N LYS A 5 -66.28 -13.91 -30.04
CA LYS A 5 -65.59 -12.70 -29.57
C LYS A 5 -64.13 -13.09 -29.34
N SER A 6 -63.19 -12.51 -30.10
CA SER A 6 -61.75 -12.57 -29.83
C SER A 6 -61.39 -11.54 -28.74
N PHE A 7 -60.80 -12.01 -27.66
CA PHE A 7 -60.13 -11.14 -26.64
C PHE A 7 -58.68 -11.01 -27.04
N ALA A 8 -58.25 -9.80 -27.37
CA ALA A 8 -56.83 -9.48 -27.53
C ALA A 8 -56.25 -9.13 -26.13
N VAL A 9 -55.34 -9.95 -25.68
CA VAL A 9 -54.55 -9.68 -24.45
C VAL A 9 -53.30 -8.88 -24.83
N CYS A 10 -53.26 -7.61 -24.48
CA CYS A 10 -52.07 -6.75 -24.59
C CYS A 10 -51.12 -7.09 -23.46
N PHE A 11 -49.99 -7.73 -23.78
CA PHE A 11 -48.85 -7.85 -22.85
C PHE A 11 -48.05 -6.55 -22.90
N ALA A 12 -48.16 -5.74 -21.85
CA ALA A 12 -47.25 -4.65 -21.62
C ALA A 12 -45.99 -5.18 -20.95
N THR A 13 -44.92 -5.32 -21.74
CA THR A 13 -43.56 -5.60 -21.22
C THR A 13 -43.00 -4.34 -20.58
N ALA A 14 -43.07 -4.25 -19.26
CA ALA A 14 -42.33 -3.25 -18.51
C ALA A 14 -40.81 -3.61 -18.53
N ALA A 15 -40.06 -2.90 -19.37
CA ALA A 15 -38.60 -2.97 -19.36
C ALA A 15 -38.11 -2.34 -18.01
N CYS A 16 -37.76 -3.19 -17.06
CA CYS A 16 -37.08 -2.79 -15.82
C CYS A 16 -35.63 -2.46 -16.17
N CYS A 17 -35.33 -1.18 -16.42
CA CYS A 17 -33.97 -0.70 -16.49
C CYS A 17 -33.36 -0.79 -15.09
N VAL A 18 -32.70 -1.91 -14.81
CA VAL A 18 -31.81 -1.99 -13.64
C VAL A 18 -30.60 -1.11 -13.95
N PHE A 19 -30.62 0.12 -13.45
CA PHE A 19 -29.41 0.92 -13.31
C PHE A 19 -28.50 0.16 -12.37
N MET A 20 -27.56 -0.60 -12.91
CA MET A 20 -26.38 -1.01 -12.15
C MET A 20 -25.64 0.28 -11.80
N ALA A 21 -25.91 0.83 -10.64
CA ALA A 21 -25.04 1.80 -10.00
C ALA A 21 -23.71 1.10 -9.82
N GLY A 22 -22.75 1.36 -10.72
CA GLY A 22 -21.40 0.89 -10.57
C GLY A 22 -20.93 1.29 -9.16
N HIS A 23 -20.56 0.30 -8.38
CA HIS A 23 -19.93 0.56 -7.08
C HIS A 23 -18.60 1.23 -7.39
N ILE A 24 -18.56 2.57 -7.32
CA ILE A 24 -17.30 3.29 -7.35
C ILE A 24 -16.59 2.86 -6.07
N SER A 25 -15.67 1.91 -6.21
CA SER A 25 -14.79 1.52 -5.11
C SER A 25 -13.95 2.73 -4.76
N ALA A 26 -14.07 3.20 -3.53
CA ALA A 26 -13.38 4.41 -3.05
C ALA A 26 -11.86 4.29 -3.16
N ARG A 27 -11.32 3.10 -2.94
CA ARG A 27 -9.93 2.71 -3.13
C ARG A 27 -9.91 1.27 -3.63
N GLU A 28 -9.12 1.00 -4.64
CA GLU A 28 -8.87 -0.36 -5.11
C GLU A 28 -7.42 -0.74 -4.82
N VAL A 29 -7.22 -1.94 -4.29
CA VAL A 29 -5.89 -2.50 -4.03
C VAL A 29 -5.77 -3.81 -4.80
N VAL A 30 -4.95 -3.80 -5.84
CA VAL A 30 -4.74 -4.94 -6.72
C VAL A 30 -3.46 -5.65 -6.34
N ASP A 31 -3.57 -6.94 -6.05
CA ASP A 31 -2.39 -7.78 -5.78
C ASP A 31 -1.52 -7.87 -7.03
N SER A 32 -0.27 -7.43 -6.93
CA SER A 32 0.71 -7.42 -8.01
C SER A 32 1.90 -8.34 -7.74
N ASN A 33 1.74 -9.35 -6.89
CA ASN A 33 2.85 -10.21 -6.45
C ASN A 33 3.22 -11.31 -7.45
N PHE A 34 2.37 -11.66 -8.41
CA PHE A 34 2.56 -12.83 -9.28
C PHE A 34 3.14 -12.47 -10.64
N GLY A 35 3.96 -13.38 -11.20
CA GLY A 35 4.42 -13.31 -12.59
C GLY A 35 5.44 -12.20 -12.87
N TRP A 36 6.31 -11.90 -11.93
CA TRP A 36 7.46 -11.02 -12.16
C TRP A 36 8.55 -11.72 -12.95
N LYS A 37 9.18 -11.00 -13.85
CA LYS A 37 10.41 -11.44 -14.52
C LYS A 37 11.60 -10.91 -13.76
N PHE A 38 12.55 -11.79 -13.46
CA PHE A 38 13.74 -11.49 -12.67
C PHE A 38 15.02 -11.84 -13.41
N HIS A 39 16.02 -10.97 -13.28
CA HIS A 39 17.37 -11.21 -13.76
C HIS A 39 18.38 -10.59 -12.80
N ARG A 40 19.41 -11.36 -12.45
CA ARG A 40 20.54 -10.89 -11.66
C ARG A 40 21.61 -10.35 -12.60
N ALA A 41 21.75 -9.05 -12.66
CA ALA A 41 22.79 -8.37 -13.45
C ALA A 41 22.95 -6.93 -12.96
N ASP A 42 24.17 -6.42 -13.02
CA ASP A 42 24.45 -5.00 -12.97
C ASP A 42 24.49 -4.48 -14.42
N GLY A 43 23.37 -3.92 -14.87
CA GLY A 43 23.18 -3.49 -16.24
C GLY A 43 22.73 -2.04 -16.33
N ASP A 44 22.83 -1.48 -17.54
CA ASP A 44 22.40 -0.12 -17.80
C ASP A 44 20.90 0.06 -17.51
N PRO A 45 20.52 0.94 -16.56
CA PRO A 45 19.12 1.22 -16.25
C PRO A 45 18.32 1.69 -17.47
N ALA A 46 18.91 2.44 -18.40
CA ALA A 46 18.22 2.88 -19.61
C ALA A 46 17.81 1.72 -20.52
N VAL A 47 18.60 0.63 -20.52
CA VAL A 47 18.30 -0.60 -21.27
C VAL A 47 17.24 -1.43 -20.55
N PHE A 48 17.46 -1.72 -19.28
CA PHE A 48 16.63 -2.68 -18.53
C PHE A 48 15.26 -2.09 -18.12
N SER A 49 15.11 -0.77 -18.07
CA SER A 49 13.82 -0.13 -17.81
C SER A 49 12.98 0.11 -19.07
N ALA A 50 13.59 0.04 -20.27
CA ALA A 50 12.91 0.33 -21.54
C ALA A 50 11.75 -0.64 -21.82
N THR A 51 10.63 -0.14 -22.33
CA THR A 51 9.49 -0.96 -22.74
C THR A 51 9.81 -1.93 -23.87
N SER A 52 10.76 -1.55 -24.74
CA SER A 52 11.21 -2.36 -25.87
C SER A 52 12.20 -3.46 -25.49
N PHE A 53 12.71 -3.47 -24.26
CA PHE A 53 13.66 -4.52 -23.83
C PHE A 53 13.04 -5.91 -23.88
N ASP A 54 13.78 -6.86 -24.46
CA ASP A 54 13.35 -8.26 -24.54
C ASP A 54 13.72 -9.04 -23.27
N ASP A 55 12.74 -9.20 -22.40
CA ASP A 55 12.84 -9.90 -21.13
C ASP A 55 12.29 -11.34 -21.17
N ARG A 56 12.09 -11.93 -22.35
CA ARG A 56 11.51 -13.30 -22.52
C ARG A 56 12.40 -14.40 -21.92
N LYS A 57 13.69 -14.14 -21.80
CA LYS A 57 14.67 -15.08 -21.20
C LYS A 57 14.81 -14.91 -19.68
N TRP A 58 14.18 -13.91 -19.08
CA TRP A 58 14.25 -13.70 -17.65
C TRP A 58 13.40 -14.75 -16.92
N ARG A 59 13.86 -15.14 -15.73
CA ARG A 59 13.15 -16.09 -14.88
C ARG A 59 11.82 -15.49 -14.39
N VAL A 60 10.73 -16.24 -14.52
CA VAL A 60 9.45 -15.86 -13.96
C VAL A 60 9.37 -16.34 -12.52
N LEU A 61 8.93 -15.47 -11.61
CA LEU A 61 8.77 -15.76 -10.19
C LEU A 61 7.65 -14.92 -9.57
N ASP A 62 7.30 -15.27 -8.34
CA ASP A 62 6.33 -14.55 -7.52
C ASP A 62 7.03 -13.89 -6.33
N LEU A 63 6.42 -12.80 -5.81
CA LEU A 63 6.90 -12.08 -4.64
C LEU A 63 6.19 -12.58 -3.36
N PRO A 64 6.86 -12.51 -2.20
CA PRO A 64 8.19 -11.93 -1.93
C PRO A 64 9.34 -12.78 -2.45
N HIS A 65 10.45 -12.14 -2.82
CA HIS A 65 11.63 -12.81 -3.35
C HIS A 65 12.91 -12.20 -2.80
N ASP A 66 13.80 -13.06 -2.31
CA ASP A 66 15.14 -12.73 -1.85
C ASP A 66 16.15 -13.46 -2.74
N TYR A 67 16.76 -12.73 -3.70
CA TYR A 67 17.74 -13.35 -4.61
C TYR A 67 19.10 -13.62 -3.96
N GLN A 68 19.39 -12.99 -2.81
CA GLN A 68 20.68 -13.22 -2.14
C GLN A 68 20.74 -14.61 -1.53
N ILE A 69 19.63 -15.13 -0.98
CA ILE A 69 19.61 -16.49 -0.40
C ILE A 69 19.94 -17.57 -1.43
N GLU A 70 19.65 -17.32 -2.69
CA GLU A 70 19.88 -18.23 -3.81
C GLU A 70 21.36 -18.24 -4.26
N GLN A 71 22.17 -17.26 -3.83
CA GLN A 71 23.56 -17.15 -4.26
C GLN A 71 24.45 -18.18 -3.57
N PRO A 72 25.59 -18.53 -4.18
CA PRO A 72 26.57 -19.36 -3.53
C PRO A 72 27.12 -18.69 -2.27
N TRP A 73 27.74 -19.49 -1.41
CA TRP A 73 28.50 -18.96 -0.29
C TRP A 73 29.76 -18.29 -0.83
N ALA A 74 29.97 -17.03 -0.44
CA ALA A 74 31.20 -16.31 -0.77
C ALA A 74 32.26 -16.57 0.32
N GLU A 75 33.50 -16.78 -0.09
CA GLU A 75 34.63 -16.85 0.84
C GLU A 75 34.88 -15.48 1.49
N PRO A 76 35.23 -15.44 2.78
CA PRO A 76 35.69 -14.23 3.44
C PRO A 76 36.87 -13.60 2.71
N THR A 77 36.85 -12.30 2.50
CA THR A 77 37.98 -11.57 1.93
C THR A 77 39.22 -11.66 2.84
N ASP A 78 40.41 -11.44 2.30
CA ASP A 78 41.63 -11.43 3.10
C ASP A 78 41.64 -10.36 4.20
N GLU A 79 40.94 -9.23 3.97
CA GLU A 79 40.77 -8.23 4.99
C GLU A 79 39.84 -8.71 6.10
N GLN A 80 38.75 -9.39 5.77
CA GLN A 80 37.84 -9.98 6.78
C GLN A 80 38.57 -11.01 7.61
N LYS A 81 39.35 -11.91 6.96
CA LYS A 81 40.19 -12.91 7.62
C LYS A 81 41.27 -12.27 8.54
N ARG A 82 41.85 -11.14 8.10
CA ARG A 82 42.83 -10.38 8.93
C ARG A 82 42.19 -9.74 10.15
N ARG A 83 40.98 -9.15 9.99
CA ARG A 83 40.22 -8.53 11.10
C ARG A 83 39.78 -9.57 12.12
N GLU A 84 39.32 -10.73 11.66
CA GLU A 84 38.94 -11.85 12.52
C GLU A 84 40.13 -12.33 13.36
N LYS A 85 41.31 -12.53 12.77
CA LYS A 85 42.53 -12.87 13.51
C LYS A 85 42.93 -11.85 14.55
N LYS A 86 42.62 -10.56 14.35
CA LYS A 86 42.92 -9.47 15.28
C LYS A 86 41.77 -9.21 16.25
N GLN A 87 40.74 -10.04 16.28
CA GLN A 87 39.52 -9.84 17.07
C GLN A 87 38.86 -8.46 16.86
N GLN A 88 39.06 -7.86 15.68
CA GLN A 88 38.45 -6.58 15.33
C GLN A 88 37.06 -6.80 14.74
N PRO A 89 36.08 -5.93 15.04
CA PRO A 89 34.77 -6.02 14.43
C PRO A 89 34.89 -5.97 12.90
N PHE A 90 34.27 -6.94 12.22
CA PHE A 90 34.15 -6.93 10.79
C PHE A 90 32.69 -7.14 10.39
N VAL A 91 32.36 -6.74 9.18
CA VAL A 91 31.00 -6.85 8.67
C VAL A 91 30.78 -8.29 8.19
N ALA A 92 30.08 -9.06 9.01
CA ALA A 92 29.64 -10.41 8.64
C ALA A 92 28.32 -10.30 7.82
N ARG A 93 28.33 -10.80 6.59
CA ARG A 93 27.19 -10.76 5.68
C ARG A 93 26.55 -12.11 5.44
N GLY A 94 26.75 -13.05 6.36
CA GLY A 94 26.38 -14.43 6.13
C GLY A 94 27.16 -15.05 4.96
N PHE A 95 28.22 -14.39 4.48
CA PHE A 95 29.10 -14.84 3.38
C PHE A 95 28.34 -15.23 2.09
N LYS A 96 27.18 -14.64 1.85
CA LYS A 96 26.48 -14.74 0.56
C LYS A 96 26.92 -13.63 -0.38
N GLU A 97 27.04 -13.94 -1.67
CA GLU A 97 27.39 -12.94 -2.68
C GLU A 97 26.37 -11.81 -2.72
N LEU A 98 26.90 -10.59 -2.79
CA LEU A 98 26.10 -9.39 -3.01
C LEU A 98 25.97 -9.12 -4.50
N SER A 99 24.86 -8.55 -4.93
CA SER A 99 24.63 -8.28 -6.35
C SER A 99 23.50 -7.28 -6.58
N VAL A 100 23.25 -7.02 -7.85
CA VAL A 100 22.08 -6.25 -8.33
C VAL A 100 21.08 -7.20 -8.94
N GLY A 101 19.82 -7.04 -8.60
CA GLY A 101 18.70 -7.76 -9.19
C GLY A 101 17.72 -6.81 -9.87
N TRP A 102 17.22 -7.22 -11.03
CA TRP A 102 16.20 -6.51 -11.78
C TRP A 102 14.92 -7.30 -11.82
N TYR A 103 13.82 -6.59 -11.60
CA TYR A 103 12.46 -7.10 -11.68
C TYR A 103 11.70 -6.33 -12.73
N ARG A 104 10.96 -7.04 -13.58
CA ARG A 104 10.11 -6.41 -14.60
C ARG A 104 8.74 -7.07 -14.60
N LYS A 105 7.72 -6.26 -14.88
CA LYS A 105 6.35 -6.74 -14.97
C LYS A 105 5.52 -5.88 -15.94
N ASP A 106 4.77 -6.53 -16.80
CA ASP A 106 3.71 -5.88 -17.58
C ASP A 106 2.50 -5.63 -16.66
N LEU A 107 2.10 -4.38 -16.53
CA LEU A 107 0.94 -3.98 -15.74
C LEU A 107 -0.32 -4.01 -16.59
N LYS A 108 -1.36 -4.63 -16.09
CA LYS A 108 -2.71 -4.53 -16.63
C LYS A 108 -3.37 -3.29 -16.04
N ILE A 109 -3.61 -2.28 -16.86
CA ILE A 109 -4.23 -1.02 -16.46
C ILE A 109 -5.68 -1.03 -16.93
N ASP A 110 -6.62 -0.88 -15.99
CA ASP A 110 -8.02 -0.77 -16.31
C ASP A 110 -8.33 0.64 -16.86
N PRO A 111 -8.99 0.77 -18.02
CA PRO A 111 -9.41 2.06 -18.57
C PRO A 111 -10.27 2.90 -17.59
N ASP A 112 -11.02 2.26 -16.72
CA ASP A 112 -11.89 2.92 -15.72
C ASP A 112 -11.08 3.61 -14.59
N TRP A 113 -9.77 3.38 -14.53
CA TRP A 113 -8.89 4.11 -13.63
C TRP A 113 -8.48 5.49 -14.15
N LYS A 114 -8.83 5.82 -15.40
CA LYS A 114 -8.49 7.13 -15.98
C LYS A 114 -9.11 8.27 -15.17
N GLY A 115 -8.27 9.22 -14.77
CA GLY A 115 -8.65 10.34 -13.89
C GLY A 115 -8.45 10.07 -12.40
N LYS A 116 -8.14 8.83 -12.02
CA LYS A 116 -7.69 8.47 -10.66
C LYS A 116 -6.16 8.47 -10.59
N ARG A 117 -5.63 8.38 -9.38
CA ARG A 117 -4.21 8.10 -9.13
C ARG A 117 -3.97 6.60 -9.17
N VAL A 118 -2.95 6.19 -9.87
CA VAL A 118 -2.47 4.80 -9.92
C VAL A 118 -1.07 4.75 -9.32
N LEU A 119 -0.93 4.07 -8.22
CA LEU A 119 0.28 4.05 -7.40
C LEU A 119 0.81 2.62 -7.32
N LEU A 120 2.13 2.47 -7.33
CA LEU A 120 2.79 1.20 -7.02
C LEU A 120 3.24 1.26 -5.56
N ASP A 121 2.59 0.51 -4.67
CA ASP A 121 3.01 0.34 -3.28
C ASP A 121 3.93 -0.88 -3.18
N VAL A 122 5.21 -0.63 -2.91
CA VAL A 122 6.23 -1.66 -2.73
C VAL A 122 6.56 -1.75 -1.25
N GLY A 123 6.25 -2.86 -0.62
CA GLY A 123 6.42 -3.05 0.82
C GLY A 123 7.88 -3.03 1.28
N GLY A 124 8.84 -3.30 0.40
CA GLY A 124 10.28 -3.19 0.68
C GLY A 124 11.15 -3.65 -0.47
N ILE A 125 12.22 -2.91 -0.73
CA ILE A 125 13.27 -3.21 -1.69
C ILE A 125 14.59 -3.29 -0.92
N MET A 126 15.24 -4.43 -0.90
CA MET A 126 16.48 -4.62 -0.15
C MET A 126 17.68 -4.61 -1.11
N TYR A 127 18.66 -3.74 -0.92
CA TYR A 127 18.83 -2.75 0.15
C TYR A 127 18.43 -1.34 -0.31
N VAL A 128 18.93 -0.91 -1.49
CA VAL A 128 18.58 0.31 -2.20
C VAL A 128 17.86 -0.06 -3.49
N GLY A 129 16.90 0.74 -3.89
CA GLY A 129 16.16 0.42 -5.10
C GLY A 129 15.70 1.63 -5.89
N ASP A 130 15.57 1.44 -7.17
CA ASP A 130 15.00 2.40 -8.10
C ASP A 130 13.82 1.79 -8.84
N VAL A 131 12.83 2.62 -9.14
CA VAL A 131 11.58 2.20 -9.80
C VAL A 131 11.35 3.03 -11.05
N TRP A 132 11.03 2.35 -12.15
CA TRP A 132 10.71 2.97 -13.44
C TRP A 132 9.34 2.49 -13.92
N LEU A 133 8.64 3.36 -14.63
CA LEU A 133 7.51 3.02 -15.47
C LEU A 133 7.82 3.46 -16.91
N ASN A 134 7.70 2.53 -17.86
CA ASN A 134 7.89 2.81 -19.30
C ASN A 134 9.23 3.51 -19.61
N GLY A 135 10.31 3.11 -18.91
CA GLY A 135 11.64 3.69 -19.05
C GLY A 135 11.85 5.02 -18.31
N LYS A 136 10.82 5.58 -17.68
CA LYS A 136 10.93 6.82 -16.88
C LYS A 136 11.05 6.48 -15.40
N LYS A 137 12.05 7.01 -14.72
CA LYS A 137 12.23 6.81 -13.27
C LYS A 137 11.12 7.54 -12.52
N VAL A 138 10.39 6.79 -11.69
CA VAL A 138 9.28 7.30 -10.86
C VAL A 138 9.65 7.43 -9.38
N GLY A 139 10.79 6.89 -8.96
CA GLY A 139 11.29 7.08 -7.61
C GLY A 139 12.43 6.15 -7.23
N SER A 140 12.92 6.34 -6.00
CA SER A 140 13.98 5.55 -5.38
C SER A 140 13.60 5.16 -3.96
N ASN A 141 14.20 4.08 -3.46
CA ASN A 141 14.17 3.68 -2.06
C ASN A 141 15.61 3.59 -1.56
N GLU A 142 15.97 4.43 -0.60
CA GLU A 142 17.33 4.50 -0.04
C GLU A 142 17.49 3.71 1.25
N TYR A 143 16.40 3.14 1.78
CA TYR A 143 16.41 2.39 3.03
C TYR A 143 15.58 1.12 2.95
N GLY A 144 16.26 -0.01 2.93
CA GLY A 144 15.66 -1.33 2.64
C GLY A 144 14.53 -1.79 3.57
N TYR A 145 14.44 -1.26 4.79
CA TYR A 145 13.40 -1.65 5.76
C TYR A 145 12.10 -0.85 5.66
N LEU A 146 12.06 0.20 4.86
CA LEU A 146 10.85 0.96 4.56
C LEU A 146 10.30 0.60 3.18
N GLY A 147 8.98 0.59 3.08
CA GLY A 147 8.28 0.52 1.79
C GLY A 147 8.13 1.91 1.17
N GLY A 148 7.88 1.96 -0.13
CA GLY A 148 7.62 3.16 -0.90
C GLY A 148 6.32 3.09 -1.69
N GLU A 149 5.67 4.22 -1.88
CA GLU A 149 4.56 4.40 -2.81
C GLU A 149 5.04 5.27 -3.97
N TYR A 150 4.95 4.76 -5.19
CA TYR A 150 5.44 5.42 -6.41
C TYR A 150 4.27 5.76 -7.31
N ASP A 151 4.13 7.05 -7.65
CA ASP A 151 3.04 7.52 -8.51
C ASP A 151 3.35 7.22 -9.99
N LEU A 152 2.52 6.38 -10.58
CA LEU A 152 2.62 5.97 -11.97
C LEU A 152 1.76 6.81 -12.91
N THR A 153 0.83 7.59 -12.37
CA THR A 153 -0.31 8.17 -13.08
C THR A 153 0.07 8.95 -14.34
N GLU A 154 1.06 9.84 -14.24
CA GLU A 154 1.49 10.70 -15.35
C GLU A 154 2.27 9.98 -16.45
N HIS A 155 2.78 8.77 -16.15
CA HIS A 155 3.63 8.00 -17.05
C HIS A 155 2.92 6.77 -17.64
N LEU A 156 1.62 6.58 -17.32
CA LEU A 156 0.81 5.51 -17.88
C LEU A 156 0.47 5.76 -19.35
N ASP A 157 0.62 4.72 -20.15
CA ASP A 157 0.03 4.64 -21.47
C ASP A 157 -1.37 4.01 -21.35
N TRP A 158 -2.41 4.84 -21.46
CA TRP A 158 -3.82 4.45 -21.26
C TRP A 158 -4.43 3.62 -22.40
N GLY A 159 -3.67 3.18 -23.31
CA GLY A 159 -4.16 2.32 -24.41
C GLY A 159 -3.11 1.33 -24.87
N GLY A 160 -1.94 1.42 -24.25
CA GLY A 160 -0.77 0.66 -24.63
C GLY A 160 -0.21 -0.23 -23.52
N ARG A 161 1.01 -0.67 -23.77
CA ARG A 161 1.77 -1.53 -22.87
C ARG A 161 2.41 -0.70 -21.77
N ASN A 162 2.20 -1.09 -20.52
CA ASN A 162 2.85 -0.48 -19.35
C ASN A 162 3.79 -1.48 -18.69
N VAL A 163 5.06 -1.12 -18.58
CA VAL A 163 6.09 -1.96 -17.99
C VAL A 163 6.68 -1.26 -16.79
N VAL A 164 6.51 -1.84 -15.62
CA VAL A 164 7.28 -1.45 -14.43
C VAL A 164 8.61 -2.22 -14.40
N ALA A 165 9.69 -1.52 -14.09
CA ALA A 165 10.98 -2.10 -13.82
C ALA A 165 11.49 -1.63 -12.45
N ILE A 166 12.08 -2.54 -11.68
CA ILE A 166 12.63 -2.25 -10.36
C ILE A 166 14.04 -2.82 -10.30
N ARG A 167 15.01 -1.97 -9.98
CA ARG A 167 16.37 -2.36 -9.64
C ARG A 167 16.48 -2.46 -8.12
N ALA A 168 16.96 -3.58 -7.63
CA ALA A 168 17.27 -3.79 -6.24
C ALA A 168 18.76 -4.07 -6.10
N ASP A 169 19.44 -3.25 -5.31
CA ASP A 169 20.90 -3.30 -5.11
C ASP A 169 21.21 -3.59 -3.65
N ASN A 170 21.81 -4.73 -3.36
CA ASN A 170 22.27 -5.08 -2.03
C ASN A 170 23.80 -5.12 -1.90
N THR A 171 24.53 -4.45 -2.79
CA THR A 171 25.99 -4.37 -2.75
C THR A 171 26.53 -3.56 -1.57
N LEU A 172 25.68 -2.78 -0.90
CA LEU A 172 26.03 -2.05 0.32
C LEU A 172 26.37 -3.01 1.46
N HIS A 173 27.41 -2.63 2.20
CA HIS A 173 27.89 -3.41 3.33
C HIS A 173 26.92 -3.39 4.51
N SER A 174 26.59 -4.56 5.03
CA SER A 174 25.83 -4.72 6.26
C SER A 174 26.59 -5.59 7.27
N ARG A 175 26.25 -5.42 8.53
CA ARG A 175 26.75 -6.18 9.67
C ARG A 175 26.23 -7.61 9.70
N TRP A 176 25.08 -7.83 9.08
CA TRP A 176 24.35 -9.10 9.08
C TRP A 176 23.85 -9.41 7.67
N TYR A 177 23.26 -10.59 7.51
CA TYR A 177 22.53 -10.94 6.30
C TYR A 177 21.29 -10.05 6.16
N THR A 178 21.22 -9.26 5.10
CA THR A 178 20.08 -8.36 4.83
C THR A 178 19.08 -8.96 3.86
N GLY A 179 19.51 -9.92 3.05
CA GLY A 179 18.79 -10.33 1.87
C GLY A 179 18.96 -9.37 0.71
N GLY A 180 18.26 -9.62 -0.39
CA GLY A 180 18.27 -8.79 -1.59
C GLY A 180 17.01 -8.97 -2.42
N GLY A 181 16.43 -7.87 -2.89
CA GLY A 181 15.27 -7.94 -3.78
C GLY A 181 13.98 -7.39 -3.20
N LEU A 182 12.86 -7.83 -3.77
CA LEU A 182 11.51 -7.43 -3.36
C LEU A 182 10.99 -8.41 -2.28
N TYR A 183 11.39 -8.19 -1.05
CA TYR A 183 11.19 -9.14 0.05
C TYR A 183 9.83 -8.98 0.77
N ARG A 184 8.99 -8.07 0.29
CA ARG A 184 7.61 -7.85 0.75
C ARG A 184 6.66 -7.75 -0.43
N LYS A 185 5.37 -7.70 -0.13
CA LYS A 185 4.30 -7.60 -1.13
C LYS A 185 4.36 -6.30 -1.92
N VAL A 186 3.88 -6.39 -3.15
CA VAL A 186 3.69 -5.26 -4.08
C VAL A 186 2.23 -5.20 -4.49
N HIS A 187 1.66 -4.00 -4.47
CA HIS A 187 0.27 -3.77 -4.88
C HIS A 187 0.19 -2.58 -5.84
N LEU A 188 -0.79 -2.60 -6.75
CA LEU A 188 -1.28 -1.38 -7.36
C LEU A 188 -2.39 -0.82 -6.46
N VAL A 189 -2.29 0.46 -6.13
CA VAL A 189 -3.29 1.18 -5.35
C VAL A 189 -3.90 2.26 -6.23
N VAL A 190 -5.20 2.13 -6.48
CA VAL A 190 -5.97 3.09 -7.27
C VAL A 190 -6.87 3.89 -6.34
N LYS A 191 -6.72 5.20 -6.34
CA LYS A 191 -7.46 6.09 -5.44
C LYS A 191 -7.78 7.43 -6.10
N GLU A 192 -8.78 8.12 -5.57
CA GLU A 192 -9.14 9.46 -6.02
C GLU A 192 -7.99 10.46 -5.77
N PRO A 193 -7.89 11.56 -6.55
CA PRO A 193 -6.88 12.60 -6.32
C PRO A 193 -6.97 13.23 -4.91
N VAL A 194 -8.15 13.23 -4.29
CA VAL A 194 -8.32 13.55 -2.87
C VAL A 194 -8.60 12.26 -2.12
N SER A 195 -7.66 11.83 -1.30
CA SER A 195 -7.71 10.53 -0.64
C SER A 195 -6.93 10.54 0.67
N ILE A 196 -7.10 9.53 1.49
CA ILE A 196 -6.28 9.34 2.69
C ILE A 196 -4.84 9.05 2.26
N ALA A 197 -3.89 9.76 2.87
CA ALA A 197 -2.46 9.58 2.61
C ALA A 197 -2.00 8.16 2.95
N ARG A 198 -0.84 7.75 2.44
CA ARG A 198 -0.21 6.49 2.85
C ARG A 198 0.08 6.55 4.35
N HIS A 199 -0.37 5.54 5.11
CA HIS A 199 -0.31 5.56 6.59
C HIS A 199 -0.98 6.79 7.25
N GLY A 200 -1.88 7.46 6.55
CA GLY A 200 -2.52 8.71 6.96
C GLY A 200 -3.59 8.57 8.05
N VAL A 201 -3.81 7.39 8.61
CA VAL A 201 -4.70 7.20 9.78
C VAL A 201 -3.85 6.79 10.97
N PHE A 202 -3.82 7.66 11.99
CA PHE A 202 -3.12 7.39 13.24
C PHE A 202 -4.12 7.39 14.40
N VAL A 203 -4.15 6.28 15.16
CA VAL A 203 -5.05 6.11 16.29
C VAL A 203 -4.25 5.98 17.59
N SER A 204 -4.62 6.76 18.59
CA SER A 204 -4.05 6.70 19.93
C SER A 204 -5.12 6.77 21.02
N THR A 205 -4.79 6.32 22.21
CA THR A 205 -5.69 6.29 23.37
C THR A 205 -5.07 7.08 24.52
N PRO A 206 -5.13 8.45 24.44
CA PRO A 206 -4.42 9.33 25.36
C PRO A 206 -4.89 9.21 26.80
N GLU A 207 -6.13 8.81 27.01
CA GLU A 207 -6.70 8.73 28.36
C GLU A 207 -7.62 7.52 28.47
N ILE A 208 -7.44 6.76 29.55
CA ILE A 208 -8.32 5.66 29.95
C ILE A 208 -8.68 5.86 31.42
N THR A 209 -9.96 6.06 31.67
CA THR A 209 -10.54 6.00 33.00
C THR A 209 -11.19 4.65 33.21
N GLY A 210 -11.55 4.24 34.44
CA GLY A 210 -12.04 2.90 34.73
C GLY A 210 -13.21 2.41 33.84
N ARG A 211 -14.01 3.33 33.29
CA ARG A 211 -15.20 3.03 32.47
C ARG A 211 -15.22 3.66 31.08
N GLN A 212 -14.22 4.44 30.75
CA GLN A 212 -14.20 5.18 29.47
C GLN A 212 -12.77 5.28 28.93
N ALA A 213 -12.64 5.18 27.61
CA ALA A 213 -11.41 5.47 26.88
C ALA A 213 -11.63 6.58 25.87
N SER A 214 -10.77 7.59 25.90
CA SER A 214 -10.67 8.62 24.87
C SER A 214 -9.82 8.09 23.73
N VAL A 215 -10.39 8.00 22.53
CA VAL A 215 -9.71 7.55 21.30
C VAL A 215 -9.49 8.75 20.39
N LYS A 216 -8.24 9.09 20.15
CA LYS A 216 -7.81 10.15 19.23
C LYS A 216 -7.54 9.52 17.86
N VAL A 217 -8.28 9.96 16.84
CA VAL A 217 -8.05 9.55 15.45
C VAL A 217 -7.57 10.76 14.67
N GLN A 218 -6.35 10.70 14.18
CA GLN A 218 -5.77 11.69 13.29
C GLN A 218 -5.79 11.15 11.86
N VAL A 219 -6.28 11.97 10.92
CA VAL A 219 -6.41 11.60 9.51
C VAL A 219 -5.68 12.64 8.67
N GLU A 220 -4.74 12.19 7.89
CA GLU A 220 -4.03 12.97 6.87
C GLU A 220 -4.60 12.65 5.49
N LEU A 221 -4.91 13.69 4.74
CA LEU A 221 -5.40 13.59 3.35
C LEU A 221 -4.38 14.16 2.39
N ASP A 222 -4.15 13.44 1.29
CA ASP A 222 -3.54 14.00 0.08
C ASP A 222 -4.59 14.74 -0.73
N ASN A 223 -4.17 15.81 -1.43
CA ASN A 223 -4.98 16.50 -2.41
C ASN A 223 -4.15 16.85 -3.65
N LEU A 224 -4.17 15.98 -4.62
CA LEU A 224 -3.51 16.18 -5.92
C LEU A 224 -4.51 16.59 -7.02
N SER A 225 -5.68 17.10 -6.64
CA SER A 225 -6.68 17.60 -7.60
C SER A 225 -6.33 18.98 -8.21
N GLY A 226 -5.28 19.63 -7.68
CA GLY A 226 -4.92 21.00 -8.07
C GLY A 226 -5.90 22.09 -7.60
N LYS A 227 -6.90 21.75 -6.82
CA LYS A 227 -7.96 22.67 -6.34
C LYS A 227 -8.22 22.49 -4.85
N THR A 228 -8.66 23.56 -4.18
CA THR A 228 -9.21 23.45 -2.83
C THR A 228 -10.48 22.61 -2.86
N ARG A 229 -10.59 21.63 -1.96
CA ARG A 229 -11.74 20.72 -1.86
C ARG A 229 -12.39 20.82 -0.49
N GLN A 230 -13.72 20.73 -0.47
CA GLN A 230 -14.50 20.58 0.77
C GLN A 230 -14.88 19.11 0.92
N VAL A 231 -14.42 18.47 1.99
CA VAL A 231 -14.72 17.07 2.24
C VAL A 231 -15.33 16.88 3.61
N THR A 232 -16.00 15.76 3.79
CA THR A 232 -16.48 15.29 5.08
C THR A 232 -15.72 14.05 5.46
N LEU A 233 -15.11 14.06 6.64
CA LEU A 233 -14.59 12.89 7.32
C LEU A 233 -15.68 12.26 8.17
N ALA A 234 -15.89 10.96 8.04
CA ALA A 234 -16.71 10.16 8.93
C ALA A 234 -15.88 9.05 9.53
N ILE A 235 -15.87 8.94 10.84
CA ILE A 235 -15.14 7.91 11.58
C ILE A 235 -16.14 7.06 12.35
N ARG A 236 -15.94 5.74 12.30
CA ARG A 236 -16.70 4.76 13.06
C ARG A 236 -15.73 3.81 13.76
N LEU A 237 -15.86 3.69 15.08
CA LEU A 237 -15.08 2.72 15.84
C LEU A 237 -15.91 1.46 16.04
N LEU A 238 -15.33 0.32 15.73
CA LEU A 238 -15.92 -0.99 15.94
C LEU A 238 -15.19 -1.71 17.09
N SER A 239 -15.95 -2.39 17.93
CA SER A 239 -15.40 -3.25 18.99
C SER A 239 -14.67 -4.47 18.38
N PRO A 240 -13.94 -5.27 19.19
CA PRO A 240 -13.37 -6.55 18.75
C PRO A 240 -14.39 -7.51 18.15
N ALA A 241 -15.66 -7.40 18.55
CA ALA A 241 -16.77 -8.18 17.99
C ALA A 241 -17.41 -7.54 16.73
N GLY A 242 -16.81 -6.49 16.15
CA GLY A 242 -17.32 -5.80 14.98
C GLY A 242 -18.54 -4.90 15.20
N LYS A 243 -18.95 -4.66 16.45
CA LYS A 243 -20.11 -3.80 16.77
C LYS A 243 -19.68 -2.34 16.83
N PRO A 244 -20.46 -1.38 16.24
CA PRO A 244 -20.19 0.05 16.38
C PRO A 244 -20.27 0.48 17.85
N VAL A 245 -19.21 1.16 18.33
CA VAL A 245 -19.12 1.63 19.74
C VAL A 245 -18.98 3.16 19.83
N ALA A 246 -18.47 3.81 18.78
CA ALA A 246 -18.43 5.26 18.68
C ALA A 246 -18.44 5.70 17.22
N LYS A 247 -18.88 6.93 16.97
CA LYS A 247 -18.89 7.56 15.64
C LYS A 247 -18.67 9.05 15.74
N GLY A 248 -18.06 9.63 14.70
CA GLY A 248 -17.88 11.07 14.57
C GLY A 248 -17.91 11.49 13.11
N LYS A 249 -18.19 12.77 12.89
CA LYS A 249 -18.23 13.37 11.55
C LYS A 249 -17.75 14.81 11.64
N ALA A 250 -16.89 15.25 10.73
CA ALA A 250 -16.40 16.62 10.65
C ALA A 250 -16.25 17.05 9.19
N GLY A 251 -16.61 18.31 8.90
CA GLY A 251 -16.26 18.96 7.65
C GLY A 251 -14.80 19.42 7.67
N MET A 252 -14.14 19.34 6.52
CA MET A 252 -12.75 19.73 6.38
C MET A 252 -12.52 20.38 5.02
N GLN A 253 -11.79 21.50 5.02
CA GLN A 253 -11.28 22.12 3.80
C GLN A 253 -9.85 21.67 3.55
N VAL A 254 -9.61 21.01 2.41
CA VAL A 254 -8.28 20.56 1.99
C VAL A 254 -7.70 21.59 1.01
N LYS A 255 -6.81 22.45 1.53
CA LYS A 255 -6.05 23.44 0.76
C LYS A 255 -4.64 22.90 0.50
N GLY A 256 -4.07 23.23 -0.68
CA GLY A 256 -2.75 22.75 -1.04
C GLY A 256 -2.73 21.23 -1.28
N ILE A 257 -1.57 20.61 -1.07
CA ILE A 257 -1.31 19.21 -1.41
C ILE A 257 -1.69 18.22 -0.30
N SER A 258 -1.84 18.69 0.94
CA SER A 258 -2.26 17.85 2.07
C SER A 258 -3.00 18.65 3.13
N ALA A 259 -3.73 17.95 4.00
CA ALA A 259 -4.34 18.51 5.19
C ALA A 259 -4.59 17.43 6.23
N THR A 260 -4.50 17.79 7.52
CA THR A 260 -4.70 16.88 8.65
C THR A 260 -5.92 17.29 9.47
N SER A 261 -6.70 16.33 9.90
CA SER A 261 -7.80 16.50 10.85
C SER A 261 -7.65 15.55 12.03
N THR A 262 -8.09 15.99 13.20
CA THR A 262 -8.07 15.18 14.42
C THR A 262 -9.46 15.13 15.02
N MET A 263 -9.89 13.95 15.46
CA MET A 263 -11.19 13.73 16.09
C MET A 263 -11.01 12.92 17.38
N MET A 264 -11.64 13.37 18.45
CA MET A 264 -11.73 12.64 19.72
C MET A 264 -13.05 11.90 19.79
N LEU A 265 -13.00 10.61 20.11
CA LEU A 265 -14.15 9.73 20.25
C LEU A 265 -14.05 8.98 21.58
N ASN A 266 -15.19 8.78 22.26
CA ASN A 266 -15.22 8.09 23.55
C ASN A 266 -15.79 6.69 23.37
N VAL A 267 -15.12 5.70 23.97
CA VAL A 267 -15.57 4.30 24.05
C VAL A 267 -15.91 3.99 25.50
N SER A 268 -17.16 3.65 25.76
CA SER A 268 -17.62 3.22 27.09
C SER A 268 -17.31 1.74 27.32
N GLU A 269 -16.96 1.38 28.57
CA GLU A 269 -16.63 0.02 29.00
C GLU A 269 -15.65 -0.65 28.02
N PRO A 270 -14.44 -0.07 27.79
CA PRO A 270 -13.53 -0.56 26.78
C PRO A 270 -12.93 -1.93 27.16
N GLN A 271 -12.86 -2.81 26.18
CA GLN A 271 -12.07 -4.05 26.30
C GLN A 271 -10.61 -3.69 26.04
N LEU A 272 -9.80 -3.66 27.09
CA LEU A 272 -8.41 -3.27 26.98
C LEU A 272 -7.58 -4.32 26.24
N TRP A 273 -6.53 -3.86 25.57
CA TRP A 273 -5.53 -4.72 24.95
C TRP A 273 -4.44 -5.08 25.97
N SER A 274 -4.11 -6.35 26.05
CA SER A 274 -2.90 -6.85 26.70
C SER A 274 -2.31 -8.01 25.88
N THR A 275 -1.16 -8.53 26.29
CA THR A 275 -0.55 -9.74 25.70
C THR A 275 -1.40 -10.98 25.89
N GLU A 276 -2.11 -11.08 27.01
CA GLU A 276 -3.01 -12.17 27.35
C GLU A 276 -4.38 -12.03 26.66
N THR A 277 -4.84 -10.79 26.48
CA THR A 277 -6.12 -10.47 25.85
C THR A 277 -5.92 -9.41 24.77
N PRO A 278 -5.45 -9.79 23.56
CA PRO A 278 -5.11 -8.85 22.49
C PRO A 278 -6.34 -8.31 21.76
N ASN A 279 -7.24 -7.64 22.50
CA ASN A 279 -8.46 -7.05 21.97
C ASN A 279 -8.16 -5.94 20.98
N LEU A 280 -8.56 -6.09 19.71
CA LEU A 280 -8.35 -5.12 18.66
C LEU A 280 -9.68 -4.50 18.20
N TYR A 281 -9.75 -3.20 18.30
CA TYR A 281 -10.78 -2.36 17.70
C TYR A 281 -10.44 -2.05 16.24
N THR A 282 -11.44 -1.58 15.49
CA THR A 282 -11.24 -1.08 14.13
C THR A 282 -11.75 0.35 14.03
N ALA A 283 -10.91 1.26 13.53
CA ALA A 283 -11.29 2.60 13.13
C ALA A 283 -11.55 2.59 11.61
N GLU A 284 -12.82 2.71 11.22
CA GLU A 284 -13.20 2.91 9.82
C GLU A 284 -13.28 4.40 9.53
N VAL A 285 -12.44 4.87 8.63
CA VAL A 285 -12.38 6.26 8.17
C VAL A 285 -12.89 6.34 6.75
N THR A 286 -13.86 7.19 6.51
CA THR A 286 -14.46 7.44 5.19
C THR A 286 -14.36 8.93 4.87
N VAL A 287 -13.84 9.24 3.69
CA VAL A 287 -13.79 10.59 3.10
C VAL A 287 -14.88 10.72 2.06
N LYS A 288 -15.66 11.81 2.13
CA LYS A 288 -16.76 12.08 1.18
C LYS A 288 -16.67 13.50 0.64
N ASP A 289 -17.04 13.67 -0.63
CA ASP A 289 -17.30 14.97 -1.26
C ASP A 289 -18.73 14.98 -1.82
N ALA A 290 -19.54 15.96 -1.41
CA ALA A 290 -20.95 16.10 -1.81
C ALA A 290 -21.75 14.78 -1.67
N GLY A 291 -21.44 13.96 -0.66
CA GLY A 291 -22.09 12.66 -0.42
C GLY A 291 -21.42 11.46 -1.08
N ASN A 292 -20.61 11.65 -2.12
CA ASN A 292 -19.87 10.59 -2.79
C ASN A 292 -18.67 10.16 -1.96
N VAL A 293 -18.44 8.86 -1.86
CA VAL A 293 -17.26 8.33 -1.15
C VAL A 293 -16.04 8.47 -2.05
N LEU A 294 -15.04 9.23 -1.60
CA LEU A 294 -13.76 9.38 -2.27
C LEU A 294 -12.77 8.32 -1.83
N ASP A 295 -12.74 7.99 -0.53
CA ASP A 295 -11.82 7.00 0.02
C ASP A 295 -12.34 6.38 1.31
N ARG A 296 -11.85 5.16 1.62
CA ARG A 296 -12.15 4.46 2.86
C ARG A 296 -10.97 3.61 3.28
N ILE A 297 -10.59 3.70 4.55
CA ILE A 297 -9.57 2.87 5.19
C ILE A 297 -10.10 2.33 6.51
N SER A 298 -9.63 1.14 6.87
CA SER A 298 -9.86 0.51 8.17
C SER A 298 -8.52 0.23 8.84
N GLU A 299 -8.32 0.79 10.05
CA GLU A 299 -7.14 0.58 10.86
C GLU A 299 -7.48 -0.13 12.16
N ARG A 300 -6.68 -1.15 12.51
CA ARG A 300 -6.82 -1.88 13.78
C ARG A 300 -5.96 -1.25 14.86
N PHE A 301 -6.51 -1.12 16.05
CA PHE A 301 -5.81 -0.58 17.21
C PHE A 301 -6.23 -1.25 18.51
N GLY A 302 -5.33 -1.30 19.49
CA GLY A 302 -5.64 -1.73 20.85
C GLY A 302 -5.85 -0.52 21.76
N ILE A 303 -6.86 -0.59 22.64
CA ILE A 303 -7.04 0.42 23.69
C ILE A 303 -6.15 0.06 24.85
N ARG A 304 -5.08 0.84 25.07
CA ARG A 304 -4.11 0.65 26.15
C ARG A 304 -3.38 1.94 26.47
N THR A 305 -2.82 2.01 27.68
CA THR A 305 -1.80 2.98 28.05
C THR A 305 -0.46 2.27 28.24
N VAL A 306 0.64 2.97 27.94
CA VAL A 306 1.99 2.51 28.21
C VAL A 306 2.68 3.60 29.02
N GLU A 307 3.16 3.25 30.20
CA GLU A 307 3.95 4.13 31.04
C GLU A 307 5.39 3.62 31.08
N TRP A 308 6.32 4.50 30.81
CA TRP A 308 7.74 4.20 30.92
C TRP A 308 8.26 4.65 32.27
N LYS A 309 8.76 3.73 33.09
CA LYS A 309 9.36 4.02 34.42
C LYS A 309 10.85 3.67 34.36
N PRO A 310 11.72 4.62 34.04
CA PRO A 310 13.15 4.34 33.84
C PRO A 310 13.91 3.95 35.14
N GLU A 311 13.30 4.12 36.32
CA GLU A 311 13.92 3.87 37.64
C GLU A 311 13.56 2.50 38.25
N GLN A 312 12.96 1.58 37.50
CA GLN A 312 12.64 0.22 37.96
C GLN A 312 13.39 -0.85 37.17
#